data_48f367ea806a41f147e8c885cc10cb28
#
_entry.id   48f367ea806a41f147e8c885cc10cb28
#
_cell.length_a   1.000
_cell.length_b   1.000
_cell.length_c   1.000
_cell.angle_alpha   90.00
_cell.angle_beta   90.00
_cell.angle_gamma   90.00
#
_symmetry.space_group_name_H-M   'P 1'
#
loop_
_entity.id
_entity.type
_entity.pdbx_description
1 polymer ?
#
loop_
_entity_poly.entity_id
_entity_poly.type
_entity_poly.pdbx_seq_one_letter_code
_entity_poly.pdbx_strand_id
1 'polypeptide(L)'
;MGLECMGAVDAAAQGEVVRLALQSLAALPVPTVLEVSHMGFVTGLLDALRTPPSARARLLDLLGRKNAHELRAAAQDAGLDAEAAEALCALLALHGPLGATLIAARAACRCEAQRAALEELQALQNQLGEDGRGVQLDLSLADEMEYYNGLVFHGYVAGAPRAVLKGGRYDYLMQRFTPGANAIGFALYIDELERPAAQDAGAERAWLNI
;
A
#
# COMPACT_ATOMS: atom_id res chain seq x y z
N MET A 1 18.12 -1.85 7.57
CA MET A 1 18.37 -0.39 7.71
C MET A 1 17.02 0.30 7.68
N GLY A 2 16.82 1.43 8.37
CA GLY A 2 15.51 2.09 8.38
C GLY A 2 15.59 3.56 8.77
N LEU A 3 14.46 4.24 8.63
CA LEU A 3 14.27 5.64 8.98
C LEU A 3 12.91 5.78 9.68
N GLU A 4 12.87 6.55 10.76
CA GLU A 4 11.65 6.84 11.51
C GLU A 4 11.52 8.36 11.73
N CYS A 5 10.36 8.91 11.40
CA CYS A 5 9.97 10.29 11.67
C CYS A 5 8.83 10.27 12.69
N MET A 6 9.06 10.81 13.88
CA MET A 6 8.11 10.80 15.00
C MET A 6 7.84 12.21 15.49
N GLY A 7 6.59 12.46 15.93
CA GLY A 7 6.15 13.76 16.45
C GLY A 7 5.06 14.38 15.60
N ALA A 8 5.28 15.58 15.09
CA ALA A 8 4.35 16.24 14.18
C ALA A 8 4.62 15.79 12.72
N VAL A 9 3.90 14.76 12.27
CA VAL A 9 4.01 14.25 10.89
C VAL A 9 2.92 14.92 10.04
N ASP A 10 3.29 15.97 9.34
CA ASP A 10 2.45 16.64 8.34
C ASP A 10 2.65 16.05 6.93
N ALA A 11 1.94 16.61 5.93
CA ALA A 11 2.05 16.16 4.54
C ALA A 11 3.47 16.33 3.98
N ALA A 12 4.21 17.37 4.40
CA ALA A 12 5.57 17.62 3.94
C ALA A 12 6.54 16.56 4.47
N ALA A 13 6.48 16.28 5.77
CA ALA A 13 7.26 15.21 6.41
C ALA A 13 6.95 13.84 5.80
N GLN A 14 5.67 13.55 5.53
CA GLN A 14 5.25 12.32 4.87
C GLN A 14 5.85 12.21 3.46
N GLY A 15 5.79 13.27 2.66
CA GLY A 15 6.38 13.32 1.33
C GLY A 15 7.90 13.15 1.35
N GLU A 16 8.59 13.73 2.35
CA GLU A 16 10.03 13.58 2.53
C GLU A 16 10.42 12.14 2.84
N VAL A 17 9.73 11.46 3.77
CA VAL A 17 9.99 10.06 4.11
C VAL A 17 9.81 9.14 2.89
N VAL A 18 8.75 9.34 2.11
CA VAL A 18 8.53 8.56 0.88
C VAL A 18 9.59 8.86 -0.19
N ARG A 19 10.02 10.12 -0.31
CA ARG A 19 11.13 10.49 -1.21
C ARG A 19 12.43 9.81 -0.82
N LEU A 20 12.74 9.75 0.48
CA LEU A 20 13.92 9.03 0.99
C LEU A 20 13.83 7.52 0.71
N ALA A 21 12.64 6.93 0.80
CA ALA A 21 12.41 5.54 0.40
C ALA A 21 12.69 5.33 -1.10
N LEU A 22 12.19 6.22 -1.96
CA LEU A 22 12.48 6.22 -3.40
C LEU A 22 13.97 6.34 -3.70
N GLN A 23 14.66 7.27 -3.03
CA GLN A 23 16.10 7.46 -3.19
C GLN A 23 16.91 6.24 -2.71
N SER A 24 16.46 5.60 -1.63
CA SER A 24 17.08 4.37 -1.13
C SER A 24 16.95 3.23 -2.15
N LEU A 25 15.80 3.10 -2.80
CA LEU A 25 15.60 2.13 -3.89
C LEU A 25 16.42 2.49 -5.13
N ALA A 26 16.43 3.76 -5.53
CA ALA A 26 17.17 4.25 -6.70
C ALA A 26 18.70 4.07 -6.59
N ALA A 27 19.22 3.95 -5.37
CA ALA A 27 20.64 3.67 -5.14
C ALA A 27 21.03 2.21 -5.46
N LEU A 28 20.06 1.31 -5.67
CA LEU A 28 20.32 -0.08 -6.00
C LEU A 28 20.60 -0.24 -7.51
N PRO A 29 21.54 -1.12 -7.91
CA PRO A 29 21.96 -1.29 -9.30
C PRO A 29 21.00 -2.17 -10.14
N VAL A 30 19.73 -2.20 -9.79
CA VAL A 30 18.67 -3.02 -10.41
C VAL A 30 17.39 -2.20 -10.56
N PRO A 31 16.51 -2.55 -11.52
CA PRO A 31 15.20 -1.89 -11.62
C PRO A 31 14.40 -2.02 -10.35
N THR A 32 13.78 -0.91 -9.92
CA THR A 32 13.00 -0.84 -8.68
C THR A 32 11.64 -0.21 -8.93
N VAL A 33 10.68 -0.55 -8.08
CA VAL A 33 9.37 0.08 -8.05
C VAL A 33 8.94 0.34 -6.60
N LEU A 34 8.34 1.48 -6.34
CA LEU A 34 7.66 1.77 -5.08
C LEU A 34 6.16 1.71 -5.32
N GLU A 35 5.48 0.82 -4.62
CA GLU A 35 4.02 0.78 -4.54
C GLU A 35 3.57 1.50 -3.28
N VAL A 36 2.55 2.34 -3.40
CA VAL A 36 1.91 3.02 -2.27
C VAL A 36 0.46 2.57 -2.15
N SER A 37 -0.08 2.62 -0.95
CA SER A 37 -1.49 2.39 -0.63
C SER A 37 -1.91 3.29 0.53
N HIS A 38 -3.18 3.25 0.89
CA HIS A 38 -3.70 3.95 2.05
C HIS A 38 -4.70 3.10 2.82
N MET A 39 -4.34 2.69 4.03
CA MET A 39 -5.17 1.79 4.84
C MET A 39 -6.58 2.34 5.09
N GLY A 40 -6.71 3.66 5.27
CA GLY A 40 -8.00 4.33 5.42
C GLY A 40 -8.94 4.18 4.23
N PHE A 41 -8.42 3.91 3.03
CA PHE A 41 -9.25 3.66 1.85
C PHE A 41 -9.96 2.30 1.96
N VAL A 42 -9.24 1.26 2.35
CA VAL A 42 -9.76 -0.10 2.49
C VAL A 42 -10.62 -0.22 3.75
N THR A 43 -10.09 0.22 4.90
CA THR A 43 -10.81 0.14 6.18
C THR A 43 -12.08 0.99 6.18
N GLY A 44 -12.03 2.18 5.55
CA GLY A 44 -13.21 3.02 5.37
C GLY A 44 -14.31 2.36 4.55
N LEU A 45 -13.95 1.59 3.51
CA LEU A 45 -14.93 0.79 2.77
C LEU A 45 -15.53 -0.31 3.66
N LEU A 46 -14.68 -1.06 4.40
CA LEU A 46 -15.16 -2.10 5.32
C LEU A 46 -16.11 -1.54 6.38
N ASP A 47 -15.85 -0.34 6.89
CA ASP A 47 -16.73 0.37 7.84
C ASP A 47 -18.06 0.77 7.19
N ALA A 48 -18.02 1.36 6.01
CA ALA A 48 -19.20 1.76 5.25
C ALA A 48 -20.11 0.56 4.92
N LEU A 49 -19.52 -0.59 4.63
CA LEU A 49 -20.21 -1.86 4.39
C LEU A 49 -20.65 -2.56 5.69
N ARG A 50 -20.38 -1.99 6.85
CA ARG A 50 -20.68 -2.57 8.17
C ARG A 50 -20.12 -3.98 8.35
N THR A 51 -18.92 -4.21 7.82
CA THR A 51 -18.25 -5.50 7.89
C THR A 51 -18.02 -5.94 9.34
N PRO A 52 -18.43 -7.15 9.73
CA PRO A 52 -18.20 -7.66 11.08
C PRO A 52 -16.71 -7.66 11.44
N PRO A 53 -16.33 -7.25 12.66
CA PRO A 53 -14.91 -7.25 13.08
C PRO A 53 -14.21 -8.60 12.90
N SER A 54 -14.92 -9.71 13.14
CA SER A 54 -14.38 -11.06 12.98
C SER A 54 -14.02 -11.44 11.54
N ALA A 55 -14.57 -10.77 10.53
CA ALA A 55 -14.31 -11.04 9.12
C ALA A 55 -13.20 -10.17 8.54
N ARG A 56 -12.88 -9.02 9.16
CA ARG A 56 -12.00 -8.00 8.59
C ARG A 56 -10.61 -8.52 8.26
N ALA A 57 -9.96 -9.20 9.19
CA ALA A 57 -8.61 -9.73 9.00
C ALA A 57 -8.55 -10.69 7.80
N ARG A 58 -9.55 -11.59 7.67
CA ARG A 58 -9.64 -12.52 6.53
C ARG A 58 -9.85 -11.77 5.20
N LEU A 59 -10.72 -10.76 5.17
CA LEU A 59 -10.99 -9.99 3.95
C LEU A 59 -9.77 -9.17 3.53
N LEU A 60 -9.03 -8.58 4.47
CA LEU A 60 -7.78 -7.86 4.20
C LEU A 60 -6.69 -8.80 3.65
N ASP A 61 -6.51 -9.99 4.25
CA ASP A 61 -5.58 -11.00 3.74
C ASP A 61 -5.91 -11.41 2.30
N LEU A 62 -7.19 -11.67 2.01
CA LEU A 62 -7.63 -12.05 0.67
C LEU A 62 -7.50 -10.93 -0.36
N LEU A 63 -7.69 -9.67 0.06
CA LEU A 63 -7.39 -8.49 -0.77
C LEU A 63 -5.90 -8.43 -1.11
N GLY A 64 -5.03 -8.54 -0.11
CA GLY A 64 -3.58 -8.53 -0.31
C GLY A 64 -3.07 -9.67 -1.20
N ARG A 65 -3.70 -10.84 -1.12
CA ARG A 65 -3.42 -11.99 -2.02
C ARG A 65 -4.05 -11.85 -3.41
N LYS A 66 -4.85 -10.81 -3.65
CA LYS A 66 -5.56 -10.57 -4.91
C LYS A 66 -6.44 -11.74 -5.35
N ASN A 67 -7.05 -12.47 -4.40
CA ASN A 67 -7.89 -13.62 -4.66
C ASN A 67 -9.37 -13.22 -4.69
N ALA A 68 -9.83 -12.71 -5.86
CA ALA A 68 -11.21 -12.23 -6.05
C ALA A 68 -12.28 -13.28 -5.77
N HIS A 69 -12.01 -14.56 -6.09
CA HIS A 69 -12.98 -15.64 -5.89
C HIS A 69 -13.23 -15.90 -4.40
N GLU A 70 -12.17 -16.11 -3.65
CA GLU A 70 -12.27 -16.35 -2.20
C GLU A 70 -12.71 -15.07 -1.45
N LEU A 71 -12.30 -13.88 -1.90
CA LEU A 71 -12.74 -12.61 -1.33
C LEU A 71 -14.26 -12.47 -1.41
N ARG A 72 -14.85 -12.76 -2.58
CA ARG A 72 -16.30 -12.72 -2.77
C ARG A 72 -17.03 -13.72 -1.87
N ALA A 73 -16.54 -14.96 -1.81
CA ALA A 73 -17.11 -16.00 -0.95
C ALA A 73 -17.01 -15.60 0.54
N ALA A 74 -15.85 -15.12 1.00
CA ALA A 74 -15.66 -14.70 2.38
C ALA A 74 -16.52 -13.47 2.74
N ALA A 75 -16.77 -12.55 1.82
CA ALA A 75 -17.67 -11.41 2.03
C ALA A 75 -19.12 -11.89 2.23
N GLN A 76 -19.58 -12.84 1.41
CA GLN A 76 -20.91 -13.42 1.55
C GLN A 76 -21.05 -14.23 2.85
N ASP A 77 -20.05 -15.04 3.23
CA ASP A 77 -20.00 -15.76 4.49
C ASP A 77 -20.05 -14.81 5.71
N ALA A 78 -19.52 -13.61 5.56
CA ALA A 78 -19.58 -12.55 6.57
C ALA A 78 -20.95 -11.82 6.63
N GLY A 79 -21.90 -12.21 5.77
CA GLY A 79 -23.25 -11.64 5.71
C GLY A 79 -23.34 -10.35 4.87
N LEU A 80 -22.31 -10.03 4.08
CA LEU A 80 -22.36 -8.92 3.12
C LEU A 80 -23.17 -9.35 1.90
N ASP A 81 -23.96 -8.42 1.34
CA ASP A 81 -24.70 -8.67 0.12
C ASP A 81 -23.79 -8.71 -1.13
N ALA A 82 -24.38 -9.06 -2.27
CA ALA A 82 -23.63 -9.18 -3.53
C ALA A 82 -23.00 -7.84 -3.97
N GLU A 83 -23.67 -6.71 -3.73
CA GLU A 83 -23.14 -5.39 -4.09
C GLU A 83 -21.93 -5.04 -3.23
N ALA A 84 -21.97 -5.31 -1.94
CA ALA A 84 -20.86 -5.10 -1.03
C ALA A 84 -19.66 -5.99 -1.37
N ALA A 85 -19.90 -7.26 -1.71
CA ALA A 85 -18.86 -8.18 -2.16
C ALA A 85 -18.18 -7.69 -3.46
N GLU A 86 -18.95 -7.23 -4.44
CA GLU A 86 -18.40 -6.65 -5.67
C GLU A 86 -17.66 -5.33 -5.42
N ALA A 87 -18.10 -4.50 -4.45
CA ALA A 87 -17.38 -3.30 -4.07
C ALA A 87 -15.99 -3.60 -3.51
N LEU A 88 -15.84 -4.67 -2.72
CA LEU A 88 -14.54 -5.14 -2.24
C LEU A 88 -13.68 -5.69 -3.38
N CYS A 89 -14.27 -6.49 -4.27
CA CYS A 89 -13.55 -7.03 -5.43
C CYS A 89 -13.09 -5.93 -6.40
N ALA A 90 -13.83 -4.82 -6.52
CA ALA A 90 -13.44 -3.69 -7.35
C ALA A 90 -12.12 -3.03 -6.91
N LEU A 91 -11.74 -3.15 -5.63
CA LEU A 91 -10.44 -2.65 -5.15
C LEU A 91 -9.27 -3.33 -5.86
N LEU A 92 -9.42 -4.59 -6.25
CA LEU A 92 -8.37 -5.36 -6.94
C LEU A 92 -8.01 -4.78 -8.32
N ALA A 93 -8.90 -4.01 -8.94
CA ALA A 93 -8.66 -3.34 -10.20
C ALA A 93 -8.05 -1.93 -10.03
N LEU A 94 -7.98 -1.41 -8.79
CA LEU A 94 -7.46 -0.07 -8.50
C LEU A 94 -5.95 -0.12 -8.25
N HIS A 95 -5.19 -0.45 -9.28
CA HIS A 95 -3.72 -0.49 -9.25
C HIS A 95 -3.13 0.07 -10.55
N GLY A 96 -1.90 0.60 -10.48
CA GLY A 96 -1.18 1.15 -11.63
C GLY A 96 -0.49 2.49 -11.30
N PRO A 97 -0.09 3.28 -12.32
CA PRO A 97 0.56 4.57 -12.11
C PRO A 97 -0.25 5.48 -11.19
N LEU A 98 0.40 6.07 -10.18
CA LEU A 98 -0.24 6.81 -9.09
C LEU A 98 -1.32 7.79 -9.58
N GLY A 99 -0.99 8.68 -10.53
CA GLY A 99 -1.95 9.70 -11.00
C GLY A 99 -3.16 9.12 -11.73
N ALA A 100 -2.97 8.11 -12.57
CA ALA A 100 -4.05 7.47 -13.31
C ALA A 100 -4.98 6.69 -12.37
N THR A 101 -4.39 5.96 -11.42
CA THR A 101 -5.15 5.16 -10.45
C THR A 101 -5.90 6.03 -9.46
N LEU A 102 -5.38 7.21 -9.07
CA LEU A 102 -6.12 8.19 -8.26
C LEU A 102 -7.42 8.65 -8.96
N ILE A 103 -7.37 8.88 -10.28
CA ILE A 103 -8.56 9.27 -11.05
C ILE A 103 -9.60 8.14 -11.02
N ALA A 104 -9.18 6.90 -11.27
CA ALA A 104 -10.06 5.74 -11.24
C ALA A 104 -10.66 5.51 -9.85
N ALA A 105 -9.85 5.63 -8.79
CA ALA A 105 -10.27 5.46 -7.42
C ALA A 105 -11.28 6.52 -6.95
N ARG A 106 -11.16 7.78 -7.44
CA ARG A 106 -12.16 8.83 -7.17
C ARG A 106 -13.54 8.46 -7.73
N ALA A 107 -13.58 7.87 -8.92
CA ALA A 107 -14.83 7.42 -9.53
C ALA A 107 -15.46 6.23 -8.78
N ALA A 108 -14.65 5.39 -8.15
CA ALA A 108 -15.07 4.22 -7.36
C ALA A 108 -15.36 4.53 -5.88
N CYS A 109 -15.13 5.76 -5.42
CA CYS A 109 -15.23 6.17 -4.02
C CYS A 109 -16.68 6.10 -3.52
N ARG A 110 -16.91 5.44 -2.38
CA ARG A 110 -18.24 5.19 -1.81
C ARG A 110 -18.48 5.89 -0.47
N CYS A 111 -17.45 6.35 0.22
CA CYS A 111 -17.57 6.96 1.55
C CYS A 111 -16.56 8.09 1.78
N GLU A 112 -16.80 8.87 2.85
CA GLU A 112 -15.98 10.02 3.22
C GLU A 112 -14.54 9.60 3.57
N ALA A 113 -14.38 8.49 4.29
CA ALA A 113 -13.04 7.99 4.65
C ALA A 113 -12.19 7.66 3.40
N GLN A 114 -12.81 7.13 2.35
CA GLN A 114 -12.12 6.93 1.08
C GLN A 114 -11.73 8.25 0.42
N ARG A 115 -12.60 9.27 0.47
CA ARG A 115 -12.26 10.60 -0.07
C ARG A 115 -11.08 11.22 0.65
N ALA A 116 -11.08 11.18 1.97
CA ALA A 116 -9.98 11.69 2.79
C ALA A 116 -8.66 10.96 2.46
N ALA A 117 -8.68 9.63 2.33
CA ALA A 117 -7.50 8.85 1.93
C ALA A 117 -6.97 9.26 0.54
N LEU A 118 -7.87 9.51 -0.42
CA LEU A 118 -7.48 9.97 -1.76
C LEU A 118 -6.92 11.41 -1.77
N GLU A 119 -7.37 12.26 -0.85
CA GLU A 119 -6.81 13.61 -0.67
C GLU A 119 -5.38 13.54 -0.13
N GLU A 120 -5.12 12.66 0.85
CA GLU A 120 -3.76 12.41 1.35
C GLU A 120 -2.83 11.86 0.26
N LEU A 121 -3.29 10.90 -0.53
CA LEU A 121 -2.53 10.37 -1.67
C LEU A 121 -2.29 11.42 -2.76
N GLN A 122 -3.25 12.31 -3.01
CA GLN A 122 -3.07 13.45 -3.93
C GLN A 122 -2.04 14.44 -3.40
N ALA A 123 -2.08 14.73 -2.10
CA ALA A 123 -1.08 15.59 -1.46
C ALA A 123 0.32 14.96 -1.57
N LEU A 124 0.45 13.64 -1.36
CA LEU A 124 1.70 12.91 -1.57
C LEU A 124 2.18 13.04 -3.02
N GLN A 125 1.32 12.83 -4.02
CA GLN A 125 1.68 13.00 -5.43
C GLN A 125 2.22 14.40 -5.71
N ASN A 126 1.57 15.43 -5.17
CA ASN A 126 2.00 16.81 -5.32
C ASN A 126 3.37 17.08 -4.66
N GLN A 127 3.61 16.49 -3.48
CA GLN A 127 4.88 16.58 -2.76
C GLN A 127 6.03 15.90 -3.50
N LEU A 128 5.77 14.74 -4.09
CA LEU A 128 6.79 14.00 -4.83
C LEU A 128 7.14 14.67 -6.17
N GLY A 129 6.17 15.32 -6.83
CA GLY A 129 6.39 15.96 -8.12
C GLY A 129 6.98 14.99 -9.16
N GLU A 130 8.13 15.36 -9.74
CA GLU A 130 8.84 14.55 -10.73
C GLU A 130 9.32 13.21 -10.18
N ASP A 131 9.73 13.16 -8.90
CA ASP A 131 10.20 11.93 -8.24
C ASP A 131 9.09 10.87 -8.15
N GLY A 132 7.83 11.30 -8.16
CA GLY A 132 6.66 10.42 -8.11
C GLY A 132 6.28 9.74 -9.41
N ARG A 133 6.96 10.01 -10.55
CA ARG A 133 6.58 9.45 -11.86
C ARG A 133 6.61 7.93 -11.94
N GLY A 134 7.49 7.29 -11.19
CA GLY A 134 7.63 5.83 -11.13
C GLY A 134 6.80 5.15 -10.04
N VAL A 135 6.10 5.93 -9.19
CA VAL A 135 5.33 5.39 -8.09
C VAL A 135 4.04 4.74 -8.60
N GLN A 136 3.77 3.53 -8.12
CA GLN A 136 2.53 2.81 -8.38
C GLN A 136 1.59 2.97 -7.18
N LEU A 137 0.30 3.10 -7.43
CA LEU A 137 -0.75 3.01 -6.41
C LEU A 137 -1.40 1.64 -6.50
N ASP A 138 -1.54 0.94 -5.38
CA ASP A 138 -2.30 -0.31 -5.28
C ASP A 138 -3.22 -0.26 -4.06
N LEU A 139 -4.50 -0.02 -4.30
CA LEU A 139 -5.50 0.08 -3.22
C LEU A 139 -5.98 -1.28 -2.70
N SER A 140 -5.45 -2.38 -3.22
CA SER A 140 -5.62 -3.72 -2.64
C SER A 140 -4.45 -4.12 -1.73
N LEU A 141 -3.37 -3.32 -1.69
CA LEU A 141 -2.24 -3.55 -0.82
C LEU A 141 -2.68 -3.38 0.64
N ALA A 142 -2.90 -4.49 1.31
CA ALA A 142 -3.15 -4.56 2.74
C ALA A 142 -1.89 -5.14 3.39
N ASP A 143 -1.27 -4.38 4.29
CA ASP A 143 -0.13 -4.91 5.04
C ASP A 143 -0.62 -5.82 6.17
N GLU A 144 0.10 -6.92 6.40
CA GLU A 144 -0.13 -7.84 7.52
C GLU A 144 0.12 -7.16 8.89
N MET A 145 0.78 -6.01 8.89
CA MET A 145 1.04 -5.23 10.10
C MET A 145 -0.17 -4.36 10.45
N GLU A 146 -1.03 -4.85 11.33
CA GLU A 146 -2.27 -4.19 11.79
C GLU A 146 -2.07 -2.80 12.41
N TYR A 147 -0.84 -2.32 12.57
CA TYR A 147 -0.57 -1.02 13.19
C TYR A 147 -0.53 0.16 12.21
N TYR A 148 -0.44 -0.07 10.90
CA TYR A 148 -0.53 1.01 9.92
C TYR A 148 -1.97 1.52 9.81
N ASN A 149 -2.14 2.85 9.86
CA ASN A 149 -3.46 3.47 9.86
C ASN A 149 -3.64 4.57 8.80
N GLY A 150 -2.62 4.84 8.01
CA GLY A 150 -2.61 5.83 6.94
C GLY A 150 -1.93 5.30 5.70
N LEU A 151 -0.99 6.09 5.17
CA LEU A 151 -0.14 5.71 4.05
C LEU A 151 0.66 4.45 4.37
N VAL A 152 0.73 3.53 3.38
CA VAL A 152 1.57 2.32 3.40
C VAL A 152 2.33 2.27 2.09
N PHE A 153 3.57 1.80 2.11
CA PHE A 153 4.35 1.67 0.89
C PHE A 153 5.34 0.52 0.95
N HIS A 154 5.50 -0.16 -0.19
CA HIS A 154 6.40 -1.28 -0.38
C HIS A 154 7.32 -1.03 -1.56
N GLY A 155 8.62 -1.30 -1.37
CA GLY A 155 9.62 -1.23 -2.41
C GLY A 155 10.01 -2.62 -2.90
N TYR A 156 10.02 -2.78 -4.21
CA TYR A 156 10.39 -4.02 -4.87
C TYR A 156 11.60 -3.81 -5.77
N VAL A 157 12.39 -4.84 -5.96
CA VAL A 157 13.52 -4.87 -6.89
C VAL A 157 13.41 -6.05 -7.83
N ALA A 158 13.90 -5.89 -9.05
CA ALA A 158 13.92 -6.97 -10.01
C ALA A 158 14.73 -8.17 -9.48
N GLY A 159 14.14 -9.36 -9.54
CA GLY A 159 14.77 -10.60 -9.08
C GLY A 159 14.53 -10.95 -7.60
N ALA A 160 13.99 -10.05 -6.79
CA ALA A 160 13.59 -10.39 -5.42
C ALA A 160 12.14 -10.88 -5.37
N PRO A 161 11.85 -12.00 -4.66
CA PRO A 161 10.50 -12.55 -4.59
C PRO A 161 9.57 -11.79 -3.65
N ARG A 162 10.08 -10.85 -2.88
CA ARG A 162 9.37 -10.08 -1.85
C ARG A 162 9.76 -8.62 -1.86
N ALA A 163 8.96 -7.79 -1.19
CA ALA A 163 9.31 -6.41 -0.94
C ALA A 163 10.61 -6.33 -0.12
N VAL A 164 11.57 -5.54 -0.62
CA VAL A 164 12.86 -5.27 0.04
C VAL A 164 12.80 -4.02 0.91
N LEU A 165 11.75 -3.22 0.77
CA LEU A 165 11.48 -2.05 1.59
C LEU A 165 10.00 -2.08 1.98
N LYS A 166 9.71 -1.85 3.25
CA LYS A 166 8.35 -1.67 3.75
C LYS A 166 8.30 -0.47 4.69
N GLY A 167 7.23 0.31 4.57
CA GLY A 167 7.01 1.46 5.41
C GLY A 167 5.56 1.90 5.45
N GLY A 168 5.27 2.85 6.34
CA GLY A 168 3.93 3.40 6.46
C GLY A 168 3.75 4.29 7.68
N ARG A 169 2.56 4.86 7.80
CA ARG A 169 2.13 5.72 8.90
C ARG A 169 1.46 4.87 10.00
N TYR A 170 1.89 5.05 11.26
CA TYR A 170 1.47 4.22 12.38
C TYR A 170 1.16 5.05 13.65
N ASP A 171 0.34 6.07 13.50
CA ASP A 171 -0.03 7.01 14.57
C ASP A 171 -0.64 6.30 15.77
N TYR A 172 -1.54 5.31 15.55
CA TYR A 172 -2.20 4.60 16.65
C TYR A 172 -1.24 3.81 17.52
N LEU A 173 -0.19 3.25 16.93
CA LEU A 173 0.87 2.61 17.71
C LEU A 173 1.63 3.64 18.53
N MET A 174 2.00 4.77 17.92
CA MET A 174 2.78 5.82 18.57
C MET A 174 2.03 6.48 19.72
N GLN A 175 0.73 6.70 19.56
CA GLN A 175 -0.13 7.32 20.59
C GLN A 175 -0.24 6.50 21.89
N ARG A 176 0.06 5.18 21.86
CA ARG A 176 0.16 4.35 23.07
C ARG A 176 1.36 4.74 23.95
N PHE A 177 2.40 5.33 23.36
CA PHE A 177 3.62 5.74 24.05
C PHE A 177 3.62 7.25 24.33
N THR A 178 3.14 8.05 23.38
CA THR A 178 3.16 9.52 23.47
C THR A 178 1.86 10.06 22.89
N PRO A 179 0.91 10.50 23.76
CA PRO A 179 -0.36 11.07 23.30
C PRO A 179 -0.15 12.25 22.33
N GLY A 180 -0.86 12.21 21.20
CA GLY A 180 -0.81 13.25 20.16
C GLY A 180 0.39 13.16 19.22
N ALA A 181 1.34 12.23 19.43
CA ALA A 181 2.41 12.00 18.49
C ALA A 181 1.94 11.13 17.31
N ASN A 182 2.42 11.47 16.13
CA ASN A 182 2.26 10.70 14.90
C ASN A 182 3.60 10.08 14.53
N ALA A 183 3.59 9.08 13.67
CA ALA A 183 4.82 8.46 13.19
C ALA A 183 4.65 7.89 11.77
N ILE A 184 5.73 8.03 10.99
CA ILE A 184 5.90 7.41 9.68
C ILE A 184 7.35 6.99 9.53
N GLY A 185 7.58 5.83 8.94
CA GLY A 185 8.94 5.35 8.71
C GLY A 185 8.98 4.20 7.74
N PHE A 186 10.18 3.70 7.48
CA PHE A 186 10.38 2.51 6.68
C PHE A 186 11.61 1.71 7.10
N ALA A 187 11.60 0.42 6.76
CA ALA A 187 12.74 -0.47 6.86
C ALA A 187 13.14 -0.97 5.48
N LEU A 188 14.45 -0.98 5.20
CA LEU A 188 15.06 -1.65 4.06
C LEU A 188 15.67 -2.97 4.55
N TYR A 189 15.22 -4.09 4.00
CA TYR A 189 15.61 -5.45 4.37
C TYR A 189 16.83 -5.88 3.55
N ILE A 190 18.02 -5.71 4.12
CA ILE A 190 19.30 -5.98 3.44
C ILE A 190 19.44 -7.48 3.15
N ASP A 191 18.98 -8.33 4.04
CA ASP A 191 18.96 -9.78 3.88
C ASP A 191 18.13 -10.26 2.66
N GLU A 192 17.06 -9.55 2.32
CA GLU A 192 16.30 -9.81 1.08
C GLU A 192 17.06 -9.33 -0.18
N LEU A 193 17.88 -8.30 -0.06
CA LEU A 193 18.75 -7.82 -1.15
C LEU A 193 19.96 -8.74 -1.39
N GLU A 194 20.50 -9.33 -0.33
CA GLU A 194 21.64 -10.24 -0.40
C GLU A 194 21.24 -11.67 -0.78
N ARG A 195 19.94 -11.98 -0.74
CA ARG A 195 19.44 -13.29 -1.15
C ARG A 195 19.69 -13.48 -2.65
N PRO A 196 20.49 -14.50 -3.07
CA PRO A 196 20.72 -14.72 -4.50
C PRO A 196 19.36 -14.88 -5.19
N ALA A 197 19.17 -14.17 -6.32
CA ALA A 197 18.02 -14.40 -7.18
C ALA A 197 17.97 -15.92 -7.42
N ALA A 198 16.83 -16.55 -7.12
CA ALA A 198 16.67 -17.96 -7.40
C ALA A 198 17.10 -18.16 -8.86
N GLN A 199 18.15 -18.96 -9.08
CA GLN A 199 18.68 -19.22 -10.41
C GLN A 199 17.59 -19.96 -11.19
N ASP A 200 16.68 -19.22 -11.80
CA ASP A 200 15.95 -19.70 -12.96
C ASP A 200 16.92 -19.69 -14.13
N ALA A 201 17.70 -20.77 -14.22
CA ALA A 201 18.48 -21.12 -15.38
C ALA A 201 17.52 -21.42 -16.55
N GLY A 202 16.78 -20.42 -17.03
CA GLY A 202 15.83 -20.62 -18.15
C GLY A 202 15.04 -19.40 -18.62
N ALA A 203 15.05 -18.28 -17.91
CA ALA A 203 14.15 -17.15 -18.20
C ALA A 203 14.84 -15.90 -18.82
N GLU A 204 15.97 -16.06 -19.49
CA GLU A 204 16.76 -14.92 -20.00
C GLU A 204 16.18 -14.21 -21.24
N ARG A 205 14.93 -14.43 -21.66
CA ARG A 205 14.38 -13.81 -22.89
C ARG A 205 12.91 -13.38 -22.89
N ALA A 206 12.20 -13.30 -21.77
CA ALA A 206 10.76 -13.04 -21.81
C ALA A 206 10.32 -11.58 -21.55
N TRP A 207 11.21 -10.66 -21.20
CA TRP A 207 10.83 -9.29 -20.78
C TRP A 207 11.17 -8.16 -21.77
N LEU A 208 11.66 -8.50 -22.97
CA LEU A 208 12.06 -7.51 -23.99
C LEU A 208 11.00 -7.26 -25.08
N ASN A 209 9.81 -7.84 -24.99
CA ASN A 209 8.75 -7.68 -25.99
C ASN A 209 7.38 -7.49 -25.32
N ILE A 210 7.16 -6.41 -24.58
CA ILE A 210 5.84 -5.79 -24.37
C ILE A 210 6.00 -4.27 -24.40
#